data_f0fc29e13dfd5d5d454554b306ebd84d
#
_entry.id   f0fc29e13dfd5d5d454554b306ebd84d
#
_cell.length_a   1.000
_cell.length_b   1.000
_cell.length_c   1.000
_cell.angle_alpha   90.00
_cell.angle_beta   90.00
_cell.angle_gamma   90.00
#
_symmetry.space_group_name_H-M   'P 1'
#
loop_
_entity.id
_entity.type
_entity.pdbx_description
1 polymer ?
#
loop_
_entity_poly.entity_id
_entity_poly.type
_entity_poly.pdbx_seq_one_letter_code
_entity_poly.pdbx_strand_id
1 'polypeptide(L)'
;MVIPLKRRATLQIARKGASLRVSPYGPDCIVAHLANENYHSTRLAPRIRARECETRLMGDYEMGSMNMRFVDIVEPGEPEVLQLASCPVPDAGPGKLLIRVAAAGVNRPDVLQRKGMYPVPPTASPIPGLEVCGEVVAAGDGASKFDIGDQVCALANGGGYAEYVAVPEGQCLPVPAGLSAVEAAALPETFFTVWTNVFDRGALKAGESFLVHGGSSGIGTTAIQLANARGARVFATAGSKEKCAACVDLGADLAVNYREQDFVEVIREATEGRGVDVILDMVSGDYVPRNVELAALHGRIVIIATLRGRQADLNIGPIMLKCLVITGSVLRPRTDAEKAAIADSLLENAWPLIESGKVKPVIHSVFPLQDASKAHALMESSEHIGKIVLELDTD
;
A
#
# COMPACT_ATOMS: atom_id res chain seq x y z
N MET A 1 -17.28 -36.96 38.28
CA MET A 1 -15.88 -37.36 37.95
C MET A 1 -15.15 -36.08 37.67
N VAL A 2 -14.36 -35.63 38.64
CA VAL A 2 -13.70 -34.30 38.64
C VAL A 2 -12.28 -34.51 38.12
N ILE A 3 -11.88 -33.72 37.13
CA ILE A 3 -10.49 -33.65 36.65
C ILE A 3 -9.96 -32.25 36.95
N PRO A 4 -8.79 -32.10 37.58
CA PRO A 4 -8.33 -30.84 38.17
C PRO A 4 -7.56 -29.96 37.18
N LEU A 5 -7.83 -28.65 37.24
CA LEU A 5 -6.99 -27.60 36.69
C LEU A 5 -5.64 -27.53 37.45
N LYS A 6 -4.54 -27.56 36.71
CA LYS A 6 -3.25 -27.02 37.17
C LYS A 6 -2.51 -26.41 35.99
N ARG A 7 -2.43 -25.05 35.95
CA ARG A 7 -1.18 -24.27 35.85
C ARG A 7 -1.48 -22.80 36.04
N ARG A 8 -1.01 -22.25 37.14
CA ARG A 8 -0.98 -20.82 37.44
C ARG A 8 0.13 -20.18 36.61
N ALA A 9 -0.23 -19.19 35.78
CA ALA A 9 0.72 -18.19 35.33
C ALA A 9 0.59 -16.98 36.27
N THR A 10 1.62 -16.70 37.03
CA THR A 10 1.69 -15.53 37.90
C THR A 10 2.18 -14.35 37.07
N LEU A 11 1.28 -13.41 36.74
CA LEU A 11 1.65 -12.14 36.14
C LEU A 11 1.85 -11.14 37.29
N GLN A 12 3.09 -10.69 37.51
CA GLN A 12 3.37 -9.56 38.41
C GLN A 12 3.08 -8.25 37.62
N ILE A 13 1.99 -7.59 38.02
CA ILE A 13 1.69 -6.23 37.52
C ILE A 13 2.06 -5.26 38.63
N ALA A 14 3.11 -4.47 38.37
CA ALA A 14 3.48 -3.35 39.21
C ALA A 14 2.51 -2.17 38.98
N ARG A 15 2.04 -1.61 40.07
CA ARG A 15 1.05 -0.54 40.23
C ARG A 15 1.18 0.63 39.25
N LYS A 16 0.10 0.89 38.50
CA LYS A 16 -0.58 2.22 38.38
C LYS A 16 -1.79 2.07 37.45
N GLY A 17 -2.98 2.14 38.01
CA GLY A 17 -4.25 2.61 37.46
C GLY A 17 -4.68 2.15 36.03
N ALA A 18 -4.82 0.85 35.75
CA ALA A 18 -5.50 0.37 34.56
C ALA A 18 -6.59 -0.64 34.95
N SER A 19 -7.82 -0.42 34.52
CA SER A 19 -8.92 -1.37 34.68
C SER A 19 -9.03 -2.23 33.41
N LEU A 20 -8.98 -3.55 33.58
CA LEU A 20 -9.25 -4.53 32.52
C LEU A 20 -10.73 -4.88 32.49
N ARG A 21 -11.39 -4.72 31.35
CA ARG A 21 -12.68 -5.35 31.08
C ARG A 21 -12.50 -6.44 30.02
N VAL A 22 -12.99 -7.62 30.30
CA VAL A 22 -12.97 -8.77 29.38
C VAL A 22 -14.19 -8.68 28.46
N SER A 23 -13.98 -8.82 27.17
CA SER A 23 -15.04 -8.86 26.15
C SER A 23 -15.78 -10.19 26.17
N PRO A 24 -17.09 -10.23 25.90
CA PRO A 24 -17.88 -11.47 25.85
C PRO A 24 -17.68 -12.31 24.57
N TYR A 25 -16.77 -11.93 23.68
CA TYR A 25 -16.53 -12.61 22.39
C TYR A 25 -15.15 -13.28 22.31
N GLY A 26 -14.95 -14.36 23.06
CA GLY A 26 -13.82 -15.29 22.91
C GLY A 26 -12.49 -14.83 23.55
N PRO A 27 -11.58 -15.79 23.85
CA PRO A 27 -10.38 -15.55 24.68
C PRO A 27 -9.22 -14.84 23.98
N ASP A 28 -9.32 -14.49 22.69
CA ASP A 28 -8.19 -13.98 21.89
C ASP A 28 -8.26 -12.48 21.56
N CYS A 29 -9.20 -11.73 22.13
CA CYS A 29 -9.31 -10.30 21.91
C CYS A 29 -9.03 -9.50 23.18
N ILE A 30 -7.76 -9.16 23.41
CA ILE A 30 -7.35 -8.21 24.47
C ILE A 30 -7.26 -6.81 23.83
N VAL A 31 -8.21 -5.94 24.15
CA VAL A 31 -8.12 -4.51 23.82
C VAL A 31 -7.47 -3.78 24.98
N ALA A 32 -6.22 -3.38 24.84
CA ALA A 32 -5.55 -2.51 25.78
C ALA A 32 -5.85 -1.04 25.45
N HIS A 33 -6.63 -0.36 26.28
CA HIS A 33 -6.75 1.10 26.27
C HIS A 33 -5.57 1.68 27.05
N LEU A 34 -4.60 2.24 26.34
CA LEU A 34 -3.64 3.17 26.89
C LEU A 34 -4.17 4.59 26.67
N ALA A 35 -4.72 5.19 27.70
CA ALA A 35 -4.87 6.63 27.76
C ALA A 35 -3.45 7.21 27.91
N ASN A 36 -2.94 7.86 26.87
CA ASN A 36 -1.73 8.65 26.96
C ASN A 36 -2.01 10.07 26.50
N GLU A 37 -2.23 10.93 27.47
CA GLU A 37 -2.09 12.38 27.30
C GLU A 37 -0.60 12.72 27.15
N ASN A 38 -0.29 13.64 26.23
CA ASN A 38 0.98 14.28 25.98
C ASN A 38 1.99 13.56 25.09
N TYR A 39 1.75 13.67 23.77
CA TYR A 39 2.85 13.77 22.84
C TYR A 39 3.11 15.23 22.48
N HIS A 40 3.83 15.93 23.36
CA HIS A 40 4.54 17.13 22.97
C HIS A 40 5.86 16.73 22.30
N SER A 41 6.01 17.24 21.10
CA SER A 41 7.22 17.21 20.31
C SER A 41 8.45 17.56 21.14
N THR A 42 9.48 16.78 21.00
CA THR A 42 10.87 17.23 20.85
C THR A 42 11.77 16.02 21.00
N ARG A 43 12.17 15.46 19.88
CA ARG A 43 13.54 14.99 19.63
C ARG A 43 13.59 14.59 18.17
N LEU A 44 14.27 15.44 17.40
CA LEU A 44 14.79 15.13 16.10
C LEU A 44 15.47 13.76 16.15
N ALA A 45 15.02 12.85 15.28
CA ALA A 45 15.76 11.62 15.01
C ALA A 45 17.20 12.04 14.64
N PRO A 46 18.22 11.31 15.11
CA PRO A 46 19.58 11.63 14.77
C PRO A 46 19.75 11.60 13.26
N ARG A 47 20.38 12.63 12.71
CA ARG A 47 20.79 12.72 11.31
C ARG A 47 21.68 11.53 11.02
N ILE A 48 21.21 10.57 10.25
CA ILE A 48 22.05 9.56 9.65
C ILE A 48 22.73 10.25 8.45
N ARG A 49 24.00 10.66 8.63
CA ARG A 49 24.83 11.14 7.54
C ARG A 49 25.23 9.93 6.68
N ALA A 50 25.51 10.17 5.41
CA ALA A 50 26.01 9.15 4.48
C ALA A 50 27.14 8.24 5.05
N ARG A 51 27.87 8.70 6.08
CA ARG A 51 28.87 7.91 6.83
C ARG A 51 28.30 6.79 7.70
N GLU A 52 27.02 6.78 8.05
CA GLU A 52 26.40 5.73 8.88
C GLU A 52 25.82 4.58 8.05
N CYS A 53 25.73 4.72 6.73
CA CYS A 53 25.47 3.62 5.81
C CYS A 53 26.64 2.60 5.81
N GLU A 54 27.87 3.08 6.02
CA GLU A 54 29.07 2.24 6.05
C GLU A 54 29.18 1.32 7.28
N THR A 55 28.50 1.65 8.41
CA THR A 55 28.76 0.97 9.69
C THR A 55 27.74 -0.10 10.07
N ARG A 56 26.61 -0.23 9.35
CA ARG A 56 25.56 -1.21 9.68
C ARG A 56 25.48 -2.45 8.79
N LEU A 57 26.37 -2.58 7.81
CA LEU A 57 26.35 -3.64 6.78
C LEU A 57 27.60 -4.50 6.73
N MET A 58 28.48 -4.46 7.74
CA MET A 58 29.67 -5.33 7.74
C MET A 58 29.44 -6.61 8.51
N GLY A 59 29.02 -7.65 7.81
CA GLY A 59 29.31 -9.05 8.09
C GLY A 59 30.23 -9.56 6.99
N ASP A 60 31.38 -10.10 7.38
CA ASP A 60 32.53 -10.50 6.54
C ASP A 60 32.15 -11.33 5.31
N TYR A 61 32.13 -10.72 4.12
CA TYR A 61 32.43 -11.38 2.84
C TYR A 61 33.04 -10.35 1.90
N GLU A 62 34.34 -10.63 1.49
CA GLU A 62 35.03 -9.89 0.44
C GLU A 62 34.40 -10.14 -0.95
N MET A 63 33.29 -9.50 -1.25
CA MET A 63 32.95 -9.09 -2.61
C MET A 63 33.40 -7.64 -2.74
N GLY A 64 34.34 -7.36 -3.65
CA GLY A 64 34.86 -6.03 -3.91
C GLY A 64 33.70 -5.06 -4.05
N SER A 65 33.68 -3.98 -3.27
CA SER A 65 32.53 -3.10 -3.04
C SER A 65 32.02 -2.47 -4.34
N MET A 66 31.11 -3.16 -5.02
CA MET A 66 30.37 -2.57 -6.12
C MET A 66 29.42 -1.53 -5.51
N ASN A 67 29.53 -0.29 -5.96
CA ASN A 67 28.60 0.76 -5.55
C ASN A 67 27.40 0.79 -6.49
N MET A 68 26.25 1.17 -5.93
CA MET A 68 25.02 1.44 -6.65
C MET A 68 24.60 2.91 -6.54
N ARG A 69 23.91 3.41 -7.54
CA ARG A 69 23.23 4.71 -7.49
C ARG A 69 21.86 4.55 -6.82
N PHE A 70 21.45 5.55 -6.06
CA PHE A 70 20.14 5.61 -5.45
C PHE A 70 19.67 7.06 -5.30
N VAL A 71 18.38 7.27 -5.05
CA VAL A 71 17.81 8.56 -4.72
C VAL A 71 17.77 8.73 -3.22
N ASP A 72 18.52 9.71 -2.71
CA ASP A 72 18.52 10.09 -1.30
C ASP A 72 17.49 11.20 -1.02
N ILE A 73 16.96 11.19 0.20
CA ILE A 73 16.20 12.28 0.78
C ILE A 73 17.15 13.04 1.71
N VAL A 74 17.84 14.05 1.17
CA VAL A 74 18.91 14.77 1.94
C VAL A 74 18.38 15.44 3.19
N GLU A 75 17.12 15.89 3.17
CA GLU A 75 16.35 16.42 4.30
C GLU A 75 14.85 16.34 3.97
N PRO A 76 13.96 16.36 4.98
CA PRO A 76 12.53 16.45 4.71
C PRO A 76 12.18 17.77 4.00
N GLY A 77 11.44 17.70 2.88
CA GLY A 77 11.15 18.93 2.12
C GLY A 77 10.34 18.71 0.84
N GLU A 78 10.43 19.68 -0.05
CA GLU A 78 9.82 19.69 -1.37
C GLU A 78 10.59 18.76 -2.35
N PRO A 79 10.09 18.50 -3.58
CA PRO A 79 10.67 17.50 -4.47
C PRO A 79 12.18 17.60 -4.72
N GLU A 80 12.74 18.79 -4.68
CA GLU A 80 14.14 19.11 -4.98
C GLU A 80 15.14 18.51 -3.96
N VAL A 81 14.67 18.08 -2.80
CA VAL A 81 15.49 17.38 -1.80
C VAL A 81 15.85 15.94 -2.20
N LEU A 82 15.23 15.43 -3.26
CA LEU A 82 15.57 14.15 -3.85
C LEU A 82 16.80 14.30 -4.75
N GLN A 83 17.91 13.68 -4.35
CA GLN A 83 19.20 13.79 -5.05
C GLN A 83 19.81 12.41 -5.28
N LEU A 84 20.53 12.25 -6.41
CA LEU A 84 21.31 11.04 -6.64
C LEU A 84 22.49 10.98 -5.67
N ALA A 85 22.68 9.81 -5.09
CA ALA A 85 23.79 9.46 -4.24
C ALA A 85 24.31 8.06 -4.59
N SER A 86 25.38 7.63 -3.95
CA SER A 86 25.96 6.30 -4.14
C SER A 86 26.24 5.64 -2.80
N CYS A 87 25.98 4.34 -2.72
CA CYS A 87 26.33 3.50 -1.58
C CYS A 87 26.70 2.09 -2.05
N PRO A 88 27.31 1.25 -1.19
CA PRO A 88 27.53 -0.15 -1.51
C PRO A 88 26.23 -0.90 -1.85
N VAL A 89 26.30 -1.85 -2.81
CA VAL A 89 25.21 -2.79 -3.09
C VAL A 89 24.90 -3.59 -1.83
N PRO A 90 23.62 -3.71 -1.42
CA PRO A 90 23.26 -4.47 -0.23
C PRO A 90 23.41 -5.98 -0.45
N ASP A 91 23.67 -6.71 0.63
CA ASP A 91 23.54 -8.16 0.62
C ASP A 91 22.08 -8.57 0.53
N ALA A 92 21.80 -9.70 -0.11
CA ALA A 92 20.45 -10.26 -0.15
C ALA A 92 19.91 -10.50 1.27
N GLY A 93 20.75 -11.10 2.14
CA GLY A 93 20.35 -11.52 3.50
C GLY A 93 19.44 -12.76 3.50
N PRO A 94 19.28 -13.43 4.65
CA PRO A 94 18.51 -14.67 4.74
C PRO A 94 17.05 -14.50 4.29
N GLY A 95 16.56 -15.42 3.46
CA GLY A 95 15.17 -15.45 2.95
C GLY A 95 14.84 -14.32 1.97
N LYS A 96 15.83 -13.60 1.47
CA LYS A 96 15.62 -12.48 0.55
C LYS A 96 16.30 -12.70 -0.80
N LEU A 97 15.79 -12.01 -1.78
CA LEU A 97 16.39 -11.89 -3.11
C LEU A 97 17.03 -10.51 -3.26
N LEU A 98 18.20 -10.44 -3.86
CA LEU A 98 18.77 -9.21 -4.36
C LEU A 98 18.30 -9.01 -5.80
N ILE A 99 17.60 -7.93 -6.04
CA ILE A 99 17.01 -7.60 -7.35
C ILE A 99 17.79 -6.43 -7.95
N ARG A 100 18.31 -6.60 -9.17
CA ARG A 100 18.77 -5.51 -10.02
C ARG A 100 17.55 -4.83 -10.60
N VAL A 101 17.28 -3.60 -10.18
CA VAL A 101 16.05 -2.88 -10.48
C VAL A 101 16.08 -2.32 -11.90
N ALA A 102 15.10 -2.66 -12.70
CA ALA A 102 14.86 -2.08 -14.02
C ALA A 102 13.84 -0.93 -13.96
N ALA A 103 12.85 -1.02 -13.05
CA ALA A 103 11.86 0.03 -12.86
C ALA A 103 11.31 0.01 -11.43
N ALA A 104 10.88 1.19 -10.94
CA ALA A 104 10.28 1.38 -9.61
C ALA A 104 9.03 2.25 -9.69
N GLY A 105 7.93 1.83 -9.07
CA GLY A 105 6.70 2.62 -9.02
C GLY A 105 6.79 3.75 -8.00
N VAL A 106 6.21 4.91 -8.34
CA VAL A 106 6.09 6.05 -7.44
C VAL A 106 4.73 5.99 -6.74
N ASN A 107 4.75 6.18 -5.42
CA ASN A 107 3.57 6.05 -4.58
C ASN A 107 3.43 7.24 -3.61
N ARG A 108 2.21 7.52 -3.16
CA ARG A 108 1.95 8.59 -2.19
C ARG A 108 2.74 8.46 -0.88
N PRO A 109 2.95 7.26 -0.32
CA PRO A 109 3.83 7.09 0.85
C PRO A 109 5.28 7.54 0.62
N ASP A 110 5.83 7.41 -0.60
CA ASP A 110 7.19 7.90 -0.92
C ASP A 110 7.26 9.43 -0.79
N VAL A 111 6.23 10.12 -1.29
CA VAL A 111 6.09 11.58 -1.12
C VAL A 111 5.97 11.95 0.36
N LEU A 112 5.19 11.22 1.13
CA LEU A 112 5.04 11.46 2.57
C LEU A 112 6.34 11.15 3.34
N GLN A 113 7.09 10.13 2.93
CA GLN A 113 8.42 9.84 3.48
C GLN A 113 9.38 11.00 3.20
N ARG A 114 9.42 11.50 1.97
CA ARG A 114 10.23 12.67 1.61
C ARG A 114 9.87 13.89 2.47
N LYS A 115 8.60 14.10 2.76
CA LYS A 115 8.12 15.21 3.64
C LYS A 115 8.33 14.94 5.13
N GLY A 116 8.91 13.80 5.53
CA GLY A 116 9.08 13.44 6.94
C GLY A 116 7.76 13.06 7.66
N MET A 117 6.68 12.85 6.90
CA MET A 117 5.34 12.56 7.42
C MET A 117 5.00 11.07 7.44
N TYR A 118 5.88 10.22 6.91
CA TYR A 118 5.72 8.76 6.88
C TYR A 118 6.98 8.10 7.44
N PRO A 119 6.96 7.69 8.72
CA PRO A 119 8.15 7.13 9.37
C PRO A 119 8.57 5.81 8.73
N VAL A 120 9.87 5.70 8.50
CA VAL A 120 10.49 4.46 8.01
C VAL A 120 10.58 3.46 9.17
N PRO A 121 10.08 2.22 9.03
CA PRO A 121 10.27 1.19 10.04
C PRO A 121 11.77 0.95 10.31
N PRO A 122 12.18 0.64 11.56
CA PRO A 122 13.60 0.49 11.90
C PRO A 122 14.36 -0.58 11.10
N THR A 123 13.64 -1.57 10.57
CA THR A 123 14.19 -2.69 9.78
C THR A 123 14.10 -2.46 8.28
N ALA A 124 13.53 -1.34 7.83
CA ALA A 124 13.35 -1.02 6.42
C ALA A 124 14.48 -0.12 5.90
N SER A 125 14.72 -0.15 4.60
CA SER A 125 15.64 0.78 3.95
C SER A 125 15.16 2.23 4.11
N PRO A 126 16.04 3.19 4.43
CA PRO A 126 15.69 4.61 4.42
C PRO A 126 15.53 5.17 3.00
N ILE A 127 16.07 4.50 2.00
CA ILE A 127 15.89 4.86 0.59
C ILE A 127 14.41 4.70 0.22
N PRO A 128 13.77 5.67 -0.45
CA PRO A 128 12.37 5.55 -0.86
C PRO A 128 12.15 4.46 -1.92
N GLY A 129 10.89 4.22 -2.25
CA GLY A 129 10.47 3.22 -3.25
C GLY A 129 9.94 1.94 -2.60
N LEU A 130 8.64 1.69 -2.79
CA LEU A 130 7.92 0.59 -2.15
C LEU A 130 7.61 -0.57 -3.10
N GLU A 131 7.92 -0.42 -4.37
CA GLU A 131 7.72 -1.47 -5.38
C GLU A 131 8.74 -1.36 -6.50
N VAL A 132 9.12 -2.49 -7.04
CA VAL A 132 10.11 -2.59 -8.13
C VAL A 132 9.75 -3.71 -9.10
N CYS A 133 10.36 -3.65 -10.29
CA CYS A 133 10.54 -4.78 -11.20
C CYS A 133 12.01 -4.86 -11.59
N GLY A 134 12.54 -6.09 -11.73
CA GLY A 134 13.91 -6.31 -12.11
C GLY A 134 14.29 -7.77 -12.11
N GLU A 135 15.60 -8.03 -12.25
CA GLU A 135 16.20 -9.35 -12.32
C GLU A 135 16.77 -9.79 -10.98
N VAL A 136 16.52 -11.02 -10.59
CA VAL A 136 17.16 -11.64 -9.43
C VAL A 136 18.65 -11.88 -9.74
N VAL A 137 19.54 -11.23 -8.99
CA VAL A 137 20.98 -11.35 -9.18
C VAL A 137 21.69 -12.12 -8.05
N ALA A 138 21.05 -12.24 -6.89
CA ALA A 138 21.50 -13.10 -5.80
C ALA A 138 20.32 -13.54 -4.93
N ALA A 139 20.49 -14.70 -4.26
CA ALA A 139 19.54 -15.21 -3.29
C ALA A 139 20.27 -15.46 -1.96
N GLY A 140 19.68 -14.98 -0.86
CA GLY A 140 20.20 -15.25 0.48
C GLY A 140 19.82 -16.64 0.98
N ASP A 141 20.46 -17.06 2.06
CA ASP A 141 20.23 -18.37 2.66
C ASP A 141 18.74 -18.64 2.93
N GLY A 142 18.25 -19.78 2.44
CA GLY A 142 16.85 -20.19 2.60
C GLY A 142 15.86 -19.59 1.58
N ALA A 143 16.28 -18.67 0.72
CA ALA A 143 15.49 -18.24 -0.44
C ALA A 143 15.63 -19.28 -1.56
N SER A 144 14.51 -19.75 -2.11
CA SER A 144 14.46 -20.84 -3.10
C SER A 144 13.29 -20.77 -4.07
N LYS A 145 12.47 -19.72 -3.99
CA LYS A 145 11.26 -19.55 -4.81
C LYS A 145 11.59 -19.08 -6.23
N PHE A 146 12.74 -18.41 -6.41
CA PHE A 146 13.20 -17.87 -7.68
C PHE A 146 14.67 -18.18 -7.91
N ASP A 147 15.04 -18.39 -9.16
CA ASP A 147 16.42 -18.60 -9.60
C ASP A 147 17.09 -17.26 -9.99
N ILE A 148 18.44 -17.25 -9.97
CA ILE A 148 19.20 -16.11 -10.49
C ILE A 148 18.92 -15.98 -11.99
N GLY A 149 18.60 -14.76 -12.44
CA GLY A 149 18.17 -14.43 -13.80
C GLY A 149 16.65 -14.30 -13.97
N ASP A 150 15.85 -14.75 -12.99
CA ASP A 150 14.41 -14.60 -13.05
C ASP A 150 13.99 -13.13 -13.02
N GLN A 151 12.97 -12.81 -13.83
CA GLN A 151 12.33 -11.48 -13.82
C GLN A 151 11.18 -11.45 -12.81
N VAL A 152 11.28 -10.55 -11.86
CA VAL A 152 10.28 -10.43 -10.77
C VAL A 152 9.78 -9.01 -10.61
N CYS A 153 8.55 -8.86 -10.16
CA CYS A 153 8.08 -7.63 -9.54
C CYS A 153 7.86 -7.87 -8.04
N ALA A 154 8.14 -6.87 -7.21
CA ALA A 154 8.21 -7.08 -5.78
C ALA A 154 7.68 -5.89 -4.98
N LEU A 155 6.96 -6.20 -3.88
CA LEU A 155 6.61 -5.24 -2.85
C LEU A 155 7.80 -5.06 -1.90
N ALA A 156 8.43 -3.89 -1.94
CA ALA A 156 9.56 -3.54 -1.09
C ALA A 156 9.14 -2.77 0.16
N ASN A 157 9.96 -2.81 1.22
CA ASN A 157 9.76 -1.99 2.42
C ASN A 157 10.51 -0.64 2.39
N GLY A 158 10.94 -0.23 1.22
CA GLY A 158 11.88 0.84 0.90
C GLY A 158 13.03 0.28 0.07
N GLY A 159 13.84 1.16 -0.50
CA GLY A 159 14.99 0.76 -1.33
C GLY A 159 14.71 0.70 -2.83
N GLY A 160 13.46 0.88 -3.26
CA GLY A 160 13.10 0.74 -4.68
C GLY A 160 13.70 1.82 -5.59
N TYR A 161 14.05 2.99 -5.06
CA TYR A 161 14.70 4.04 -5.85
C TYR A 161 16.22 3.87 -5.88
N ALA A 162 16.68 2.67 -6.16
CA ALA A 162 18.09 2.31 -6.25
C ALA A 162 18.32 1.24 -7.33
N GLU A 163 19.55 1.10 -7.80
CA GLU A 163 19.89 0.10 -8.81
C GLU A 163 19.75 -1.34 -8.29
N TYR A 164 19.83 -1.53 -6.97
CA TYR A 164 19.65 -2.84 -6.33
C TYR A 164 18.82 -2.71 -5.06
N VAL A 165 18.00 -3.71 -4.80
CA VAL A 165 17.20 -3.80 -3.58
C VAL A 165 17.10 -5.24 -3.09
N ALA A 166 17.22 -5.44 -1.76
CA ALA A 166 17.01 -6.74 -1.14
C ALA A 166 15.55 -6.85 -0.62
N VAL A 167 14.78 -7.81 -1.13
CA VAL A 167 13.37 -8.01 -0.83
C VAL A 167 13.13 -9.44 -0.33
N PRO A 168 12.30 -9.66 0.73
CA PRO A 168 11.88 -11.01 1.10
C PRO A 168 11.26 -11.76 -0.09
N GLU A 169 11.70 -13.00 -0.35
CA GLU A 169 11.24 -13.75 -1.52
C GLU A 169 9.72 -13.94 -1.57
N GLY A 170 9.07 -14.04 -0.41
CA GLY A 170 7.61 -14.16 -0.30
C GLY A 170 6.85 -12.91 -0.76
N GLN A 171 7.52 -11.76 -0.96
CA GLN A 171 6.93 -10.53 -1.48
C GLN A 171 7.25 -10.31 -2.98
N CYS A 172 7.94 -11.27 -3.59
CA CYS A 172 8.26 -11.28 -5.01
C CYS A 172 7.25 -12.13 -5.78
N LEU A 173 6.90 -11.67 -6.96
CA LEU A 173 5.96 -12.30 -7.88
C LEU A 173 6.63 -12.37 -9.27
N PRO A 174 6.38 -13.41 -10.06
CA PRO A 174 6.90 -13.46 -11.43
C PRO A 174 6.30 -12.30 -12.24
N VAL A 175 7.06 -11.73 -13.15
CA VAL A 175 6.52 -10.74 -14.09
C VAL A 175 5.43 -11.41 -14.93
N PRO A 176 4.19 -10.87 -14.97
CA PRO A 176 3.13 -11.43 -15.81
C PRO A 176 3.54 -11.46 -17.28
N ALA A 177 3.20 -12.54 -17.97
CA ALA A 177 3.52 -12.69 -19.39
C ALA A 177 2.98 -11.52 -20.22
N GLY A 178 3.83 -10.93 -21.05
CA GLY A 178 3.50 -9.84 -21.96
C GLY A 178 3.61 -8.43 -21.37
N LEU A 179 3.96 -8.27 -20.10
CA LEU A 179 4.23 -6.95 -19.51
C LEU A 179 5.72 -6.59 -19.62
N SER A 180 5.99 -5.31 -19.83
CA SER A 180 7.32 -4.71 -19.70
C SER A 180 7.70 -4.55 -18.22
N ALA A 181 8.99 -4.29 -17.93
CA ALA A 181 9.47 -4.01 -16.59
C ALA A 181 8.78 -2.77 -15.98
N VAL A 182 8.53 -1.75 -16.77
CA VAL A 182 7.79 -0.53 -16.37
C VAL A 182 6.37 -0.85 -15.93
N GLU A 183 5.66 -1.67 -16.69
CA GLU A 183 4.30 -2.08 -16.36
C GLU A 183 4.27 -3.00 -15.14
N ALA A 184 5.20 -3.94 -15.03
CA ALA A 184 5.29 -4.85 -13.90
C ALA A 184 5.67 -4.14 -12.59
N ALA A 185 6.53 -3.11 -12.64
CA ALA A 185 6.88 -2.28 -11.49
C ALA A 185 5.71 -1.49 -10.91
N ALA A 186 4.62 -1.32 -11.65
CA ALA A 186 3.43 -0.59 -11.23
C ALA A 186 2.38 -1.47 -10.54
N LEU A 187 2.63 -2.78 -10.40
CA LEU A 187 1.67 -3.75 -9.86
C LEU A 187 1.74 -3.87 -8.33
N PRO A 188 2.90 -4.10 -7.68
CA PRO A 188 2.94 -4.61 -6.31
C PRO A 188 2.20 -3.74 -5.29
N GLU A 189 2.53 -2.46 -5.16
CA GLU A 189 1.95 -1.60 -4.13
C GLU A 189 0.42 -1.46 -4.29
N THR A 190 -0.05 -1.31 -5.53
CA THR A 190 -1.47 -1.12 -5.79
C THR A 190 -2.26 -2.42 -5.68
N PHE A 191 -1.74 -3.52 -6.21
CA PHE A 191 -2.43 -4.81 -6.18
C PHE A 191 -2.47 -5.41 -4.77
N PHE A 192 -1.38 -5.37 -4.01
CA PHE A 192 -1.37 -5.79 -2.60
C PHE A 192 -2.36 -4.96 -1.77
N THR A 193 -2.35 -3.63 -1.96
CA THR A 193 -3.26 -2.73 -1.23
C THR A 193 -4.71 -3.01 -1.59
N VAL A 194 -5.05 -3.09 -2.88
CA VAL A 194 -6.43 -3.33 -3.32
C VAL A 194 -6.88 -4.71 -2.88
N TRP A 195 -6.07 -5.75 -3.10
CA TRP A 195 -6.44 -7.12 -2.77
C TRP A 195 -6.81 -7.26 -1.30
N THR A 196 -5.88 -6.91 -0.43
CA THR A 196 -6.10 -7.07 1.02
C THR A 196 -7.21 -6.19 1.59
N ASN A 197 -7.56 -5.07 0.93
CA ASN A 197 -8.58 -4.16 1.45
C ASN A 197 -9.95 -4.38 0.81
N VAL A 198 -10.02 -4.66 -0.48
CA VAL A 198 -11.30 -4.83 -1.18
C VAL A 198 -11.80 -6.29 -1.05
N PHE A 199 -10.91 -7.27 -1.22
CA PHE A 199 -11.31 -8.68 -1.26
C PHE A 199 -11.15 -9.40 0.08
N ASP A 200 -10.03 -9.19 0.80
CA ASP A 200 -9.87 -9.83 2.12
C ASP A 200 -10.70 -9.14 3.20
N ARG A 201 -10.52 -7.82 3.42
CA ARG A 201 -11.24 -7.08 4.47
C ARG A 201 -12.64 -6.68 4.08
N GLY A 202 -12.80 -6.09 2.90
CA GLY A 202 -14.09 -5.68 2.35
C GLY A 202 -14.94 -6.87 1.93
N ALA A 203 -14.32 -8.03 1.72
CA ALA A 203 -14.97 -9.28 1.30
C ALA A 203 -15.94 -9.05 0.13
N LEU A 204 -15.54 -8.23 -0.86
CA LEU A 204 -16.34 -7.91 -2.03
C LEU A 204 -16.65 -9.17 -2.83
N LYS A 205 -17.92 -9.36 -3.19
CA LYS A 205 -18.41 -10.52 -3.94
C LYS A 205 -19.00 -10.11 -5.29
N ALA A 206 -19.08 -11.04 -6.20
CA ALA A 206 -19.81 -10.85 -7.45
C ALA A 206 -21.26 -10.45 -7.17
N GLY A 207 -21.78 -9.48 -7.94
CA GLY A 207 -23.14 -8.92 -7.80
C GLY A 207 -23.27 -7.84 -6.70
N GLU A 208 -22.28 -7.66 -5.84
CA GLU A 208 -22.26 -6.53 -4.89
C GLU A 208 -21.83 -5.23 -5.59
N SER A 209 -22.14 -4.10 -4.96
CA SER A 209 -21.72 -2.77 -5.39
C SER A 209 -20.46 -2.33 -4.66
N PHE A 210 -19.56 -1.70 -5.38
CA PHE A 210 -18.28 -1.22 -4.90
C PHE A 210 -18.06 0.24 -5.26
N LEU A 211 -17.61 1.05 -4.30
CA LEU A 211 -17.19 2.44 -4.52
C LEU A 211 -15.72 2.60 -4.18
N VAL A 212 -14.97 3.21 -5.09
CA VAL A 212 -13.61 3.68 -4.81
C VAL A 212 -13.50 5.19 -4.93
N HIS A 213 -13.03 5.85 -3.87
CA HIS A 213 -12.64 7.26 -3.93
C HIS A 213 -11.27 7.40 -4.59
N GLY A 214 -11.10 8.47 -5.40
CA GLY A 214 -9.86 8.65 -6.15
C GLY A 214 -9.67 7.64 -7.28
N GLY A 215 -10.74 7.34 -8.03
CA GLY A 215 -10.79 6.31 -9.07
C GLY A 215 -9.71 6.40 -10.14
N SER A 216 -9.19 7.61 -10.42
CA SER A 216 -8.11 7.81 -11.39
C SER A 216 -6.69 7.63 -10.83
N SER A 217 -6.52 7.35 -9.52
CA SER A 217 -5.21 7.04 -8.93
C SER A 217 -4.75 5.64 -9.29
N GLY A 218 -3.47 5.29 -9.02
CA GLY A 218 -2.99 3.92 -9.21
C GLY A 218 -3.82 2.89 -8.42
N ILE A 219 -4.20 3.19 -7.18
CA ILE A 219 -5.13 2.36 -6.39
C ILE A 219 -6.49 2.28 -7.06
N GLY A 220 -7.04 3.43 -7.49
CA GLY A 220 -8.37 3.49 -8.09
C GLY A 220 -8.48 2.71 -9.40
N THR A 221 -7.53 2.90 -10.31
CA THR A 221 -7.50 2.20 -11.61
C THR A 221 -7.35 0.68 -11.42
N THR A 222 -6.57 0.24 -10.46
CA THR A 222 -6.44 -1.19 -10.08
C THR A 222 -7.74 -1.72 -9.47
N ALA A 223 -8.35 -0.97 -8.53
CA ALA A 223 -9.55 -1.39 -7.83
C ALA A 223 -10.77 -1.49 -8.77
N ILE A 224 -10.95 -0.54 -9.67
CA ILE A 224 -12.02 -0.55 -10.68
C ILE A 224 -11.93 -1.81 -11.53
N GLN A 225 -10.76 -2.05 -12.12
CA GLN A 225 -10.57 -3.19 -13.02
C GLN A 225 -10.73 -4.54 -12.31
N LEU A 226 -10.14 -4.73 -11.13
CA LEU A 226 -10.26 -5.97 -10.38
C LEU A 226 -11.70 -6.22 -9.92
N ALA A 227 -12.40 -5.20 -9.42
CA ALA A 227 -13.79 -5.34 -8.97
C ALA A 227 -14.72 -5.65 -10.14
N ASN A 228 -14.57 -4.96 -11.28
CA ASN A 228 -15.33 -5.23 -12.50
C ASN A 228 -15.06 -6.63 -13.04
N ALA A 229 -13.79 -7.03 -13.15
CA ALA A 229 -13.41 -8.37 -13.63
C ALA A 229 -13.96 -9.51 -12.75
N ARG A 230 -14.28 -9.22 -11.48
CA ARG A 230 -14.88 -10.16 -10.53
C ARG A 230 -16.41 -10.01 -10.41
N GLY A 231 -17.04 -9.24 -11.30
CA GLY A 231 -18.49 -9.12 -11.42
C GLY A 231 -19.17 -8.23 -10.38
N ALA A 232 -18.46 -7.29 -9.79
CA ALA A 232 -19.06 -6.25 -8.96
C ALA A 232 -19.58 -5.10 -9.82
N ARG A 233 -20.60 -4.39 -9.34
CA ARG A 233 -21.04 -3.12 -9.89
C ARG A 233 -20.18 -1.99 -9.33
N VAL A 234 -19.45 -1.27 -10.19
CA VAL A 234 -18.36 -0.38 -9.75
C VAL A 234 -18.73 1.09 -9.89
N PHE A 235 -18.59 1.82 -8.80
CA PHE A 235 -18.68 3.27 -8.72
C PHE A 235 -17.31 3.87 -8.40
N ALA A 236 -17.03 5.06 -8.94
CA ALA A 236 -15.81 5.79 -8.65
C ALA A 236 -16.07 7.27 -8.39
N THR A 237 -15.18 7.94 -7.64
CA THR A 237 -15.13 9.41 -7.62
C THR A 237 -13.81 9.89 -8.19
N ALA A 238 -13.84 10.96 -8.98
CA ALA A 238 -12.65 11.59 -9.56
C ALA A 238 -12.82 13.10 -9.61
N GLY A 239 -11.76 13.85 -9.92
CA GLY A 239 -11.73 15.30 -9.78
C GLY A 239 -11.86 16.08 -11.10
N SER A 240 -12.13 15.43 -12.23
CA SER A 240 -12.41 16.08 -13.51
C SER A 240 -13.23 15.17 -14.41
N LYS A 241 -13.78 15.72 -15.50
CA LYS A 241 -14.54 14.95 -16.51
C LYS A 241 -13.68 13.91 -17.20
N GLU A 242 -12.44 14.26 -17.53
CA GLU A 242 -11.46 13.36 -18.18
C GLU A 242 -11.13 12.17 -17.27
N LYS A 243 -10.95 12.44 -15.97
CA LYS A 243 -10.68 11.40 -14.97
C LYS A 243 -11.89 10.50 -14.74
N CYS A 244 -13.09 11.05 -14.75
CA CYS A 244 -14.31 10.26 -14.69
C CYS A 244 -14.47 9.37 -15.93
N ALA A 245 -14.21 9.90 -17.12
CA ALA A 245 -14.24 9.12 -18.36
C ALA A 245 -13.24 7.96 -18.31
N ALA A 246 -12.00 8.22 -17.89
CA ALA A 246 -11.01 7.16 -17.70
C ALA A 246 -11.45 6.08 -16.69
N CYS A 247 -12.14 6.45 -15.61
CA CYS A 247 -12.70 5.45 -14.68
C CYS A 247 -13.76 4.57 -15.36
N VAL A 248 -14.62 5.15 -16.19
CA VAL A 248 -15.64 4.39 -16.95
C VAL A 248 -14.99 3.48 -17.98
N ASP A 249 -13.99 3.96 -18.72
CA ASP A 249 -13.24 3.16 -19.71
C ASP A 249 -12.53 1.96 -19.06
N LEU A 250 -12.16 2.06 -17.77
CA LEU A 250 -11.56 1.00 -16.99
C LEU A 250 -12.58 0.01 -16.38
N GLY A 251 -13.89 0.26 -16.56
CA GLY A 251 -14.94 -0.63 -16.13
C GLY A 251 -15.75 -0.15 -14.92
N ALA A 252 -15.72 1.14 -14.58
CA ALA A 252 -16.68 1.68 -13.64
C ALA A 252 -18.04 1.89 -14.33
N ASP A 253 -19.13 1.44 -13.73
CA ASP A 253 -20.51 1.67 -14.22
C ASP A 253 -20.87 3.14 -14.15
N LEU A 254 -20.31 3.88 -13.17
CA LEU A 254 -20.52 5.31 -12.98
C LEU A 254 -19.32 5.94 -12.28
N ALA A 255 -18.88 7.08 -12.78
CA ALA A 255 -17.87 7.90 -12.13
C ALA A 255 -18.39 9.31 -11.86
N VAL A 256 -18.26 9.79 -10.63
CA VAL A 256 -18.79 11.07 -10.17
C VAL A 256 -17.66 12.09 -10.05
N ASN A 257 -17.81 13.24 -10.73
CA ASN A 257 -16.91 14.38 -10.51
C ASN A 257 -17.28 15.07 -9.18
N TYR A 258 -16.54 14.76 -8.12
CA TYR A 258 -16.80 15.26 -6.78
C TYR A 258 -16.64 16.79 -6.62
N ARG A 259 -16.10 17.49 -7.64
CA ARG A 259 -16.02 18.94 -7.64
C ARG A 259 -17.30 19.62 -8.14
N GLU A 260 -18.13 18.89 -8.88
CA GLU A 260 -19.33 19.41 -9.54
C GLU A 260 -20.62 18.78 -8.96
N GLN A 261 -20.52 17.57 -8.36
CA GLN A 261 -21.67 16.77 -7.94
C GLN A 261 -21.47 16.20 -6.53
N ASP A 262 -22.56 16.01 -5.83
CA ASP A 262 -22.57 15.23 -4.58
C ASP A 262 -22.61 13.73 -4.90
N PHE A 263 -21.53 13.03 -4.58
CA PHE A 263 -21.43 11.60 -4.87
C PHE A 263 -22.46 10.76 -4.09
N VAL A 264 -22.89 11.22 -2.91
CA VAL A 264 -23.89 10.50 -2.12
C VAL A 264 -25.24 10.50 -2.82
N GLU A 265 -25.67 11.67 -3.31
CA GLU A 265 -26.94 11.80 -4.02
C GLU A 265 -26.92 11.01 -5.33
N VAL A 266 -25.87 11.21 -6.15
CA VAL A 266 -25.76 10.56 -7.46
C VAL A 266 -25.70 9.03 -7.35
N ILE A 267 -24.90 8.49 -6.42
CA ILE A 267 -24.78 7.03 -6.27
C ILE A 267 -26.02 6.44 -5.57
N ARG A 268 -26.65 7.19 -4.65
CA ARG A 268 -27.92 6.77 -4.05
C ARG A 268 -29.02 6.61 -5.09
N GLU A 269 -29.15 7.55 -6.02
CA GLU A 269 -30.07 7.45 -7.15
C GLU A 269 -29.73 6.24 -8.02
N ALA A 270 -28.44 6.09 -8.41
CA ALA A 270 -27.98 4.97 -9.23
C ALA A 270 -28.18 3.59 -8.57
N THR A 271 -28.25 3.54 -7.24
CA THR A 271 -28.51 2.32 -6.46
C THR A 271 -29.98 2.18 -6.01
N GLU A 272 -30.87 3.02 -6.51
CA GLU A 272 -32.31 3.05 -6.13
C GLU A 272 -32.52 3.13 -4.61
N GLY A 273 -31.63 3.87 -3.93
CA GLY A 273 -31.66 4.06 -2.47
C GLY A 273 -31.03 2.91 -1.66
N ARG A 274 -30.60 1.81 -2.28
CA ARG A 274 -29.99 0.66 -1.59
C ARG A 274 -28.65 0.99 -0.95
N GLY A 275 -27.86 1.85 -1.59
CA GLY A 275 -26.52 2.20 -1.19
C GLY A 275 -25.44 1.21 -1.69
N VAL A 276 -24.23 1.33 -1.17
CA VAL A 276 -23.01 0.62 -1.65
C VAL A 276 -22.55 -0.41 -0.62
N ASP A 277 -22.25 -1.62 -1.09
CA ASP A 277 -21.87 -2.75 -0.25
C ASP A 277 -20.43 -2.63 0.30
N VAL A 278 -19.48 -2.22 -0.54
CA VAL A 278 -18.07 -2.01 -0.15
C VAL A 278 -17.58 -0.65 -0.62
N ILE A 279 -16.99 0.12 0.29
CA ILE A 279 -16.40 1.43 -0.02
C ILE A 279 -14.91 1.41 0.34
N LEU A 280 -14.04 1.66 -0.65
CA LEU A 280 -12.62 1.86 -0.45
C LEU A 280 -12.32 3.36 -0.32
N ASP A 281 -11.89 3.77 0.87
CA ASP A 281 -11.69 5.18 1.20
C ASP A 281 -10.21 5.49 1.45
N MET A 282 -9.64 6.33 0.57
CA MET A 282 -8.31 6.92 0.76
C MET A 282 -8.36 8.40 1.16
N VAL A 283 -9.55 8.97 1.22
CA VAL A 283 -9.80 10.40 1.44
C VAL A 283 -9.97 10.69 2.92
N SER A 284 -10.86 9.93 3.59
CA SER A 284 -11.17 10.08 5.01
C SER A 284 -11.69 11.49 5.38
N GLY A 285 -11.55 11.91 6.64
CA GLY A 285 -12.07 13.21 7.10
C GLY A 285 -13.58 13.33 6.88
N ASP A 286 -14.01 14.37 6.18
CA ASP A 286 -15.41 14.65 5.85
C ASP A 286 -16.08 13.65 4.90
N TYR A 287 -15.31 12.73 4.29
CA TYR A 287 -15.87 11.63 3.49
C TYR A 287 -16.44 10.50 4.35
N VAL A 288 -15.90 10.28 5.55
CA VAL A 288 -16.34 9.16 6.41
C VAL A 288 -17.84 9.24 6.77
N PRO A 289 -18.40 10.36 7.26
CA PRO A 289 -19.84 10.45 7.50
C PRO A 289 -20.67 10.26 6.23
N ARG A 290 -20.23 10.76 5.09
CA ARG A 290 -20.90 10.59 3.79
C ARG A 290 -20.85 9.13 3.33
N ASN A 291 -19.75 8.42 3.55
CA ASN A 291 -19.63 6.99 3.28
C ASN A 291 -20.59 6.17 4.17
N VAL A 292 -20.72 6.52 5.44
CA VAL A 292 -21.70 5.90 6.37
C VAL A 292 -23.13 6.13 5.90
N GLU A 293 -23.43 7.31 5.40
CA GLU A 293 -24.74 7.64 4.83
C GLU A 293 -25.05 6.83 3.56
N LEU A 294 -24.04 6.65 2.69
CA LEU A 294 -24.19 5.96 1.41
C LEU A 294 -24.12 4.44 1.52
N ALA A 295 -23.46 3.89 2.52
CA ALA A 295 -23.29 2.45 2.68
C ALA A 295 -24.65 1.72 2.75
N ALA A 296 -24.72 0.54 2.12
CA ALA A 296 -25.88 -0.35 2.16
C ALA A 296 -26.01 -1.03 3.54
N LEU A 297 -27.10 -1.78 3.75
CA LEU A 297 -27.23 -2.68 4.89
C LEU A 297 -26.10 -3.72 4.87
N HIS A 298 -25.41 -3.91 6.00
CA HIS A 298 -24.18 -4.72 6.14
C HIS A 298 -22.99 -4.20 5.31
N GLY A 299 -23.00 -2.91 4.96
CA GLY A 299 -21.92 -2.28 4.20
C GLY A 299 -20.59 -2.30 4.95
N ARG A 300 -19.50 -2.31 4.17
CA ARG A 300 -18.12 -2.33 4.66
C ARG A 300 -17.39 -1.11 4.12
N ILE A 301 -16.85 -0.29 5.02
CA ILE A 301 -16.06 0.89 4.68
C ILE A 301 -14.62 0.59 5.08
N VAL A 302 -13.72 0.59 4.12
CA VAL A 302 -12.32 0.24 4.31
C VAL A 302 -11.45 1.46 4.05
N ILE A 303 -10.85 2.01 5.11
CA ILE A 303 -10.02 3.21 5.08
C ILE A 303 -8.56 2.79 4.88
N ILE A 304 -7.90 3.35 3.86
CA ILE A 304 -6.49 3.04 3.53
C ILE A 304 -5.56 4.26 3.57
N ALA A 305 -6.12 5.47 3.62
CA ALA A 305 -5.38 6.71 3.78
C ALA A 305 -6.27 7.81 4.39
N THR A 306 -5.69 8.94 4.75
CA THR A 306 -6.37 10.04 5.43
C THR A 306 -6.03 11.38 4.77
N LEU A 307 -6.20 11.47 3.43
CA LEU A 307 -5.77 12.62 2.64
C LEU A 307 -6.44 13.93 3.03
N ARG A 308 -7.70 13.89 3.52
CA ARG A 308 -8.44 15.06 4.00
C ARG A 308 -8.54 15.14 5.53
N GLY A 309 -7.77 14.34 6.25
CA GLY A 309 -7.70 14.42 7.70
C GLY A 309 -7.92 13.09 8.41
N ARG A 310 -7.49 13.05 9.67
CA ARG A 310 -7.53 11.86 10.54
C ARG A 310 -8.73 11.84 11.49
N GLN A 311 -9.55 12.89 11.47
CA GLN A 311 -10.72 13.04 12.33
C GLN A 311 -11.96 13.24 11.48
N ALA A 312 -13.07 12.70 11.92
CA ALA A 312 -14.38 12.86 11.32
C ALA A 312 -15.44 13.06 12.41
N ASP A 313 -16.38 13.97 12.17
CA ASP A 313 -17.59 14.08 12.99
C ASP A 313 -18.63 13.08 12.47
N LEU A 314 -18.97 12.09 13.27
CA LEU A 314 -19.66 10.90 12.83
C LEU A 314 -20.98 10.69 13.60
N ASN A 315 -22.10 10.68 12.88
CA ASN A 315 -23.36 10.13 13.42
C ASN A 315 -23.28 8.60 13.44
N ILE A 316 -23.24 8.01 14.64
CA ILE A 316 -23.13 6.56 14.81
C ILE A 316 -24.45 5.79 14.61
N GLY A 317 -25.58 6.48 14.57
CA GLY A 317 -26.91 5.86 14.40
C GLY A 317 -26.99 4.97 13.14
N PRO A 318 -26.63 5.45 11.97
CA PRO A 318 -26.60 4.64 10.74
C PRO A 318 -25.68 3.41 10.82
N ILE A 319 -24.57 3.48 11.56
CA ILE A 319 -23.66 2.34 11.74
C ILE A 319 -24.40 1.19 12.41
N MET A 320 -25.14 1.48 13.46
CA MET A 320 -25.96 0.50 14.19
C MET A 320 -27.13 0.00 13.33
N LEU A 321 -27.91 0.91 12.74
CA LEU A 321 -29.12 0.58 11.97
C LEU A 321 -28.82 -0.24 10.71
N LYS A 322 -27.67 0.00 10.07
CA LYS A 322 -27.26 -0.70 8.86
C LYS A 322 -26.26 -1.83 9.14
N CYS A 323 -25.89 -2.10 10.40
CA CYS A 323 -24.90 -3.10 10.80
C CYS A 323 -23.57 -2.93 10.04
N LEU A 324 -23.06 -1.70 9.95
CA LEU A 324 -21.89 -1.39 9.15
C LEU A 324 -20.60 -1.88 9.81
N VAL A 325 -19.63 -2.24 8.98
CA VAL A 325 -18.24 -2.47 9.38
C VAL A 325 -17.41 -1.30 8.87
N ILE A 326 -16.75 -0.61 9.79
CA ILE A 326 -15.72 0.40 9.44
C ILE A 326 -14.38 -0.15 9.90
N THR A 327 -13.46 -0.31 8.95
CA THR A 327 -12.15 -0.89 9.19
C THR A 327 -11.10 -0.15 8.35
N GLY A 328 -9.83 -0.51 8.52
CA GLY A 328 -8.75 0.05 7.73
C GLY A 328 -7.48 -0.75 7.86
N SER A 329 -6.50 -0.44 7.05
CA SER A 329 -5.18 -1.05 7.15
C SER A 329 -4.07 -0.16 6.62
N VAL A 330 -2.86 -0.47 7.07
CA VAL A 330 -1.61 0.03 6.50
C VAL A 330 -0.81 -1.17 6.04
N LEU A 331 -0.27 -1.14 4.83
CA LEU A 331 0.43 -2.29 4.23
C LEU A 331 1.89 -2.41 4.72
N ARG A 332 2.65 -1.31 4.73
CA ARG A 332 4.09 -1.30 5.01
C ARG A 332 4.49 -1.99 6.34
N PRO A 333 3.81 -1.76 7.49
CA PRO A 333 4.21 -2.36 8.77
C PRO A 333 3.77 -3.82 8.95
N ARG A 334 3.09 -4.43 7.97
CA ARG A 334 2.73 -5.85 8.06
C ARG A 334 3.96 -6.74 8.02
N THR A 335 3.86 -7.89 8.65
CA THR A 335 4.91 -8.91 8.65
C THR A 335 5.17 -9.45 7.24
N ASP A 336 6.37 -9.99 7.02
CA ASP A 336 6.73 -10.62 5.74
C ASP A 336 5.79 -11.80 5.42
N ALA A 337 5.38 -12.56 6.44
CA ALA A 337 4.43 -13.67 6.27
C ALA A 337 3.03 -13.20 5.82
N GLU A 338 2.52 -12.09 6.39
CA GLU A 338 1.24 -11.52 5.94
C GLU A 338 1.31 -11.03 4.50
N LYS A 339 2.42 -10.40 4.12
CA LYS A 339 2.63 -9.94 2.75
C LYS A 339 2.81 -11.11 1.78
N ALA A 340 3.51 -12.16 2.18
CA ALA A 340 3.64 -13.38 1.39
C ALA A 340 2.27 -14.03 1.12
N ALA A 341 1.40 -14.09 2.11
CA ALA A 341 0.03 -14.61 1.92
C ALA A 341 -0.79 -13.76 0.93
N ILE A 342 -0.60 -12.43 0.93
CA ILE A 342 -1.23 -11.56 -0.08
C ILE A 342 -0.65 -11.84 -1.47
N ALA A 343 0.68 -12.01 -1.59
CA ALA A 343 1.34 -12.34 -2.85
C ALA A 343 0.82 -13.66 -3.43
N ASP A 344 0.69 -14.70 -2.61
CA ASP A 344 0.16 -16.00 -3.04
C ASP A 344 -1.30 -15.86 -3.51
N SER A 345 -2.13 -15.11 -2.80
CA SER A 345 -3.52 -14.82 -3.22
C SER A 345 -3.59 -14.03 -4.52
N LEU A 346 -2.69 -13.08 -4.74
CA LEU A 346 -2.60 -12.33 -6.00
C LEU A 346 -2.19 -13.22 -7.16
N LEU A 347 -1.19 -14.07 -6.95
CA LEU A 347 -0.72 -15.02 -7.97
C LEU A 347 -1.84 -15.95 -8.42
N GLU A 348 -2.65 -16.46 -7.49
CA GLU A 348 -3.78 -17.33 -7.79
C GLU A 348 -4.93 -16.61 -8.49
N ASN A 349 -5.28 -15.38 -8.05
CA ASN A 349 -6.55 -14.77 -8.40
C ASN A 349 -6.45 -13.54 -9.30
N ALA A 350 -5.34 -12.80 -9.30
CA ALA A 350 -5.17 -11.58 -10.08
C ALA A 350 -4.25 -11.77 -11.29
N TRP A 351 -3.18 -12.56 -11.19
CA TRP A 351 -2.24 -12.82 -12.29
C TRP A 351 -2.93 -13.37 -13.55
N PRO A 352 -3.85 -14.36 -13.48
CA PRO A 352 -4.58 -14.81 -14.66
C PRO A 352 -5.42 -13.72 -15.33
N LEU A 353 -5.91 -12.73 -14.57
CA LEU A 353 -6.64 -11.60 -15.13
C LEU A 353 -5.70 -10.62 -15.86
N ILE A 354 -4.49 -10.46 -15.36
CA ILE A 354 -3.47 -9.61 -15.99
C ILE A 354 -2.98 -10.29 -17.27
N GLU A 355 -2.60 -11.56 -17.22
CA GLU A 355 -2.08 -12.30 -18.37
C GLU A 355 -3.11 -12.46 -19.50
N SER A 356 -4.40 -12.55 -19.15
CA SER A 356 -5.49 -12.53 -20.14
C SER A 356 -5.81 -11.13 -20.70
N GLY A 357 -5.15 -10.08 -20.18
CA GLY A 357 -5.38 -8.68 -20.58
C GLY A 357 -6.70 -8.07 -20.09
N LYS A 358 -7.43 -8.75 -19.19
CA LYS A 358 -8.65 -8.19 -18.56
C LYS A 358 -8.34 -7.08 -17.57
N VAL A 359 -7.18 -7.14 -16.94
CA VAL A 359 -6.68 -6.13 -15.99
C VAL A 359 -5.29 -5.72 -16.47
N LYS A 360 -5.02 -4.41 -16.53
CA LYS A 360 -3.74 -3.87 -16.99
C LYS A 360 -3.29 -2.73 -16.09
N PRO A 361 -1.98 -2.61 -15.80
CA PRO A 361 -1.47 -1.41 -15.16
C PRO A 361 -1.66 -0.20 -16.08
N VAL A 362 -2.12 0.91 -15.51
CA VAL A 362 -2.30 2.18 -16.23
C VAL A 362 -1.08 3.04 -15.94
N ILE A 363 -0.19 3.20 -16.92
CA ILE A 363 1.01 4.02 -16.78
C ILE A 363 0.73 5.41 -17.33
N HIS A 364 0.86 6.43 -16.48
CA HIS A 364 0.72 7.83 -16.88
C HIS A 364 2.00 8.39 -17.47
N SER A 365 3.12 8.20 -16.77
CA SER A 365 4.42 8.73 -17.16
C SER A 365 5.56 7.89 -16.62
N VAL A 366 6.65 7.88 -17.38
CA VAL A 366 7.91 7.25 -17.00
C VAL A 366 8.98 8.33 -16.91
N PHE A 367 9.78 8.31 -15.87
CA PHE A 367 10.89 9.21 -15.65
C PHE A 367 12.17 8.38 -15.41
N PRO A 368 13.33 8.85 -15.87
CA PRO A 368 14.58 8.23 -15.45
C PRO A 368 14.79 8.44 -13.93
N LEU A 369 15.52 7.53 -13.26
CA LEU A 369 15.73 7.55 -11.81
C LEU A 369 16.19 8.93 -11.29
N GLN A 370 17.09 9.61 -12.00
CA GLN A 370 17.61 10.94 -11.63
C GLN A 370 16.54 12.04 -11.62
N ASP A 371 15.41 11.81 -12.28
CA ASP A 371 14.28 12.74 -12.35
C ASP A 371 13.17 12.41 -11.31
N ALA A 372 13.51 11.66 -10.25
CA ALA A 372 12.57 11.33 -9.17
C ALA A 372 11.89 12.56 -8.54
N SER A 373 12.57 13.71 -8.48
CA SER A 373 11.99 14.98 -8.04
C SER A 373 10.83 15.42 -8.94
N LYS A 374 10.95 15.31 -10.25
CA LYS A 374 9.89 15.64 -11.21
C LYS A 374 8.71 14.66 -11.09
N ALA A 375 9.01 13.37 -10.92
CA ALA A 375 8.00 12.34 -10.69
C ALA A 375 7.19 12.59 -9.41
N HIS A 376 7.84 13.01 -8.33
CA HIS A 376 7.18 13.41 -7.08
C HIS A 376 6.35 14.67 -7.24
N ALA A 377 6.83 15.69 -7.94
CA ALA A 377 6.07 16.91 -8.24
C ALA A 377 4.77 16.57 -9.01
N LEU A 378 4.86 15.69 -10.02
CA LEU A 378 3.68 15.22 -10.75
C LEU A 378 2.72 14.43 -9.86
N MET A 379 3.22 13.59 -8.96
CA MET A 379 2.39 12.87 -7.98
C MET A 379 1.63 13.85 -7.07
N GLU A 380 2.26 14.94 -6.67
CA GLU A 380 1.64 15.94 -5.79
C GLU A 380 0.61 16.82 -6.49
N SER A 381 0.83 17.17 -7.76
CA SER A 381 -0.15 17.92 -8.55
C SER A 381 -1.49 17.18 -8.68
N SER A 382 -1.46 15.86 -8.51
CA SER A 382 -2.63 14.99 -8.72
C SER A 382 -3.22 15.10 -10.12
N GLU A 383 -2.45 15.47 -11.15
CA GLU A 383 -2.91 15.56 -12.53
C GLU A 383 -2.90 14.21 -13.24
N HIS A 384 -2.06 13.30 -12.80
CA HIS A 384 -1.90 11.96 -13.40
C HIS A 384 -3.16 11.08 -13.32
N ILE A 385 -3.23 10.11 -14.23
CA ILE A 385 -4.20 9.00 -14.23
C ILE A 385 -3.39 7.70 -14.20
N GLY A 386 -3.57 6.86 -13.17
CA GLY A 386 -2.79 5.63 -13.00
C GLY A 386 -1.47 5.86 -12.27
N LYS A 387 -0.41 5.21 -12.75
CA LYS A 387 0.89 5.11 -12.11
C LYS A 387 1.94 6.00 -12.77
N ILE A 388 2.86 6.46 -11.96
CA ILE A 388 4.12 7.09 -12.36
C ILE A 388 5.22 6.10 -12.04
N VAL A 389 6.17 5.92 -12.95
CA VAL A 389 7.25 4.92 -12.81
C VAL A 389 8.60 5.59 -13.03
N LEU A 390 9.58 5.19 -12.25
CA LEU A 390 10.99 5.49 -12.48
C LEU A 390 11.61 4.33 -13.23
N GLU A 391 12.30 4.61 -14.32
CA GLU A 391 13.05 3.64 -15.10
C GLU A 391 14.54 3.79 -14.80
N LEU A 392 15.24 2.66 -14.71
CA LEU A 392 16.65 2.61 -14.44
C LEU A 392 17.39 2.06 -15.65
N ASP A 393 18.54 2.66 -15.97
CA ASP A 393 19.43 2.12 -16.98
C ASP A 393 20.00 0.77 -16.51
N THR A 394 19.83 -0.27 -17.28
CA THR A 394 20.28 -1.64 -16.98
C THR A 394 21.58 -2.00 -17.70
N ASP A 395 22.30 -0.99 -18.24
CA ASP A 395 23.56 -1.18 -18.95
C ASP A 395 24.75 -1.54 -18.04
#